data_e3c9056ff4415bc64279ba614e45dd2b
#
_entry.id   e3c9056ff4415bc64279ba614e45dd2b
#
_cell.length_a   1.000
_cell.length_b   1.000
_cell.length_c   1.000
_cell.angle_alpha   90.00
_cell.angle_beta   90.00
_cell.angle_gamma   90.00
#
_symmetry.space_group_name_H-M   'P 1'
#
loop_
_entity.id
_entity.type
_entity.pdbx_description
1 polymer ?
#
loop_
_entity_poly.entity_id
_entity_poly.type
_entity_poly.pdbx_seq_one_letter_code
_entity_poly.pdbx_strand_id
1 'polypeptide(L)'
;ARTIATMLLSDVDLKSYTDTAYHNEELKSLTRYRFDKVQERAKLKQSVSRLVTILFPELEQLVSSIHGTSIYALLSEYPGAKQISEAHLTRLANILVKTSRGHYRKDKATHIRDAARTSIGSVTPAKSLELKHTIKLIQELTSEINEIEDAIRKIMDELKPPILSIPGMGFHSAAMILAEVGDFSNFNSPD
;
A
#
# COMPACT_ATOMS: atom_id res chain seq x y z
N ALA A 1 36.77 13.07 -12.74
CA ALA A 1 38.16 12.74 -12.40
C ALA A 1 38.94 13.95 -11.86
N ARG A 2 39.02 15.10 -12.57
CA ARG A 2 39.76 16.30 -12.13
C ARG A 2 39.28 16.85 -10.78
N THR A 3 37.95 16.93 -10.55
CA THR A 3 37.37 17.45 -9.31
C THR A 3 37.71 16.58 -8.09
N ILE A 4 37.71 15.25 -8.27
CA ILE A 4 38.06 14.29 -7.20
C ILE A 4 39.54 14.43 -6.86
N ALA A 5 40.41 14.52 -7.89
CA ALA A 5 41.86 14.70 -7.68
C ALA A 5 42.16 16.04 -6.98
N THR A 6 41.44 17.11 -7.30
CA THR A 6 41.60 18.41 -6.63
C THR A 6 41.13 18.36 -5.17
N MET A 7 40.05 17.67 -4.87
CA MET A 7 39.59 17.43 -3.49
C MET A 7 40.60 16.61 -2.67
N LEU A 8 41.16 15.57 -3.24
CA LEU A 8 42.21 14.75 -2.59
C LEU A 8 43.51 15.51 -2.32
N LEU A 9 43.82 16.52 -3.13
CA LEU A 9 45.00 17.35 -3.00
C LEU A 9 44.81 18.58 -2.08
N SER A 10 43.57 18.91 -1.71
CA SER A 10 43.22 20.13 -0.96
C SER A 10 43.26 19.98 0.56
N ASP A 11 43.88 18.94 1.10
CA ASP A 11 44.02 18.69 2.57
C ASP A 11 42.69 18.79 3.35
N VAL A 12 41.56 18.62 2.66
CA VAL A 12 40.27 18.50 3.27
C VAL A 12 40.21 17.15 4.00
N ASP A 13 39.95 17.17 5.27
CA ASP A 13 39.81 16.00 6.13
C ASP A 13 38.64 15.15 5.61
N LEU A 14 38.91 14.33 4.59
CA LEU A 14 37.93 13.45 3.97
C LEU A 14 37.64 12.33 4.96
N LYS A 15 36.45 12.36 5.58
CA LYS A 15 35.98 11.25 6.43
C LYS A 15 36.05 9.95 5.62
N SER A 16 36.70 8.92 6.17
CA SER A 16 36.71 7.61 5.52
C SER A 16 35.27 7.07 5.39
N TYR A 17 35.03 6.42 4.25
CA TYR A 17 33.77 5.69 4.03
C TYR A 17 33.69 4.56 5.06
N THR A 18 32.76 4.67 6.03
CA THR A 18 32.55 3.66 7.07
C THR A 18 31.39 2.73 6.68
N ASP A 19 31.36 1.52 7.23
CA ASP A 19 30.33 0.49 6.94
C ASP A 19 28.86 0.95 7.20
N THR A 20 28.66 1.99 8.00
CA THR A 20 27.37 2.66 8.17
C THR A 20 26.82 3.21 6.86
N ALA A 21 27.66 3.51 5.88
CA ALA A 21 27.23 3.94 4.55
C ALA A 21 26.51 2.83 3.77
N TYR A 22 26.86 1.56 3.95
CA TYR A 22 26.18 0.43 3.31
C TYR A 22 24.71 0.33 3.77
N HIS A 23 24.48 0.35 5.06
CA HIS A 23 23.10 0.32 5.60
C HIS A 23 22.27 1.52 5.17
N ASN A 24 22.88 2.70 5.04
CA ASN A 24 22.18 3.90 4.57
C ASN A 24 21.80 3.80 3.08
N GLU A 25 22.68 3.31 2.23
CA GLU A 25 22.40 3.11 0.79
C GLU A 25 21.31 2.04 0.57
N GLU A 26 21.40 0.93 1.31
CA GLU A 26 20.37 -0.11 1.27
C GLU A 26 19.02 0.40 1.76
N LEU A 27 18.99 1.11 2.90
CA LEU A 27 17.78 1.72 3.44
C LEU A 27 17.18 2.74 2.48
N LYS A 28 18.02 3.54 1.82
CA LYS A 28 17.61 4.52 0.81
C LYS A 28 17.00 3.85 -0.42
N SER A 29 17.60 2.78 -0.90
CA SER A 29 17.08 1.98 -1.99
C SER A 29 15.71 1.41 -1.65
N LEU A 30 15.56 0.77 -0.49
CA LEU A 30 14.30 0.16 -0.04
C LEU A 30 13.20 1.19 0.22
N THR A 31 13.50 2.32 0.85
CA THR A 31 12.50 3.35 1.15
C THR A 31 11.97 4.01 -0.12
N ARG A 32 12.81 4.27 -1.11
CA ARG A 32 12.43 4.79 -2.43
C ARG A 32 11.59 3.76 -3.20
N TYR A 33 12.05 2.50 -3.23
CA TYR A 33 11.30 1.42 -3.88
C TYR A 33 9.92 1.23 -3.26
N ARG A 34 9.84 1.23 -1.92
CA ARG A 34 8.55 1.22 -1.21
C ARG A 34 7.65 2.39 -1.62
N PHE A 35 8.20 3.60 -1.70
CA PHE A 35 7.44 4.78 -2.11
C PHE A 35 6.82 4.60 -3.50
N ASP A 36 7.59 4.13 -4.47
CA ASP A 36 7.12 3.90 -5.84
C ASP A 36 6.00 2.86 -5.87
N LYS A 37 6.16 1.73 -5.16
CA LYS A 37 5.13 0.68 -5.05
C LYS A 37 3.84 1.17 -4.38
N VAL A 38 3.95 2.02 -3.37
CA VAL A 38 2.78 2.64 -2.71
C VAL A 38 2.05 3.58 -3.68
N GLN A 39 2.77 4.37 -4.48
CA GLN A 39 2.19 5.24 -5.50
C GLN A 39 1.49 4.44 -6.61
N GLU A 40 2.12 3.36 -7.07
CA GLU A 40 1.53 2.45 -8.05
C GLU A 40 0.22 1.84 -7.52
N ARG A 41 0.23 1.31 -6.30
CA ARG A 41 -0.97 0.79 -5.64
C ARG A 41 -2.07 1.85 -5.49
N ALA A 42 -1.72 3.10 -5.20
CA ALA A 42 -2.68 4.20 -5.10
C ALA A 42 -3.38 4.47 -6.43
N LYS A 43 -2.66 4.45 -7.55
CA LYS A 43 -3.23 4.58 -8.91
C LYS A 43 -4.19 3.44 -9.23
N LEU A 44 -3.85 2.20 -8.87
CA LEU A 44 -4.73 1.05 -9.07
C LEU A 44 -6.00 1.14 -8.21
N LYS A 45 -5.91 1.64 -6.97
CA LYS A 45 -7.10 1.91 -6.13
C LYS A 45 -8.05 2.92 -6.79
N GLN A 46 -7.53 3.99 -7.38
CA GLN A 46 -8.34 4.94 -8.14
C GLN A 46 -9.05 4.26 -9.32
N SER A 47 -8.35 3.36 -10.02
CA SER A 47 -8.96 2.57 -11.10
C SER A 47 -10.08 1.66 -10.60
N VAL A 48 -9.91 1.01 -9.45
CA VAL A 48 -10.99 0.23 -8.80
C VAL A 48 -12.19 1.11 -8.48
N SER A 49 -11.99 2.29 -7.87
CA SER A 49 -13.10 3.23 -7.58
C SER A 49 -13.89 3.56 -8.85
N ARG A 50 -13.21 3.94 -9.92
CA ARG A 50 -13.84 4.22 -11.22
C ARG A 50 -14.62 3.01 -11.76
N LEU A 51 -14.06 1.81 -11.68
CA LEU A 51 -14.70 0.58 -12.17
C LEU A 51 -15.93 0.22 -11.33
N VAL A 52 -15.86 0.40 -10.01
CA VAL A 52 -17.00 0.18 -9.12
C VAL A 52 -18.12 1.16 -9.43
N THR A 53 -17.83 2.43 -9.64
CA THR A 53 -18.83 3.44 -10.06
C THR A 53 -19.55 3.05 -11.36
N ILE A 54 -18.86 2.35 -12.28
CA ILE A 54 -19.47 1.87 -13.54
C ILE A 54 -20.30 0.60 -13.32
N LEU A 55 -19.80 -0.36 -12.53
CA LEU A 55 -20.35 -1.72 -12.43
C LEU A 55 -21.36 -1.88 -11.28
N PHE A 56 -21.20 -1.11 -10.20
CA PHE A 56 -22.07 -1.13 -9.02
C PHE A 56 -21.89 0.15 -8.18
N PRO A 57 -22.43 1.31 -8.65
CA PRO A 57 -22.24 2.61 -8.00
C PRO A 57 -22.77 2.65 -6.56
N GLU A 58 -23.84 1.95 -6.24
CA GLU A 58 -24.47 1.94 -4.93
C GLU A 58 -23.59 1.28 -3.85
N LEU A 59 -22.62 0.45 -4.26
CA LEU A 59 -21.75 -0.27 -3.32
C LEU A 59 -20.97 0.67 -2.39
N GLU A 60 -20.52 1.81 -2.89
CA GLU A 60 -19.73 2.78 -2.13
C GLU A 60 -20.50 3.33 -0.92
N GLN A 61 -21.82 3.52 -1.05
CA GLN A 61 -22.68 3.99 0.04
C GLN A 61 -23.01 2.89 1.07
N LEU A 62 -22.87 1.63 0.67
CA LEU A 62 -23.23 0.49 1.51
C LEU A 62 -22.07 0.03 2.41
N VAL A 63 -20.83 0.42 2.12
CA VAL A 63 -19.65 -0.08 2.83
C VAL A 63 -18.80 1.07 3.36
N SER A 64 -18.05 0.82 4.42
CA SER A 64 -17.15 1.83 5.00
C SER A 64 -15.98 2.18 4.06
N SER A 65 -15.56 1.24 3.23
CA SER A 65 -14.55 1.42 2.20
C SER A 65 -14.66 0.31 1.15
N ILE A 66 -14.64 0.70 -0.12
CA ILE A 66 -14.57 -0.24 -1.25
C ILE A 66 -13.19 -0.92 -1.35
N HIS A 67 -12.17 -0.36 -0.68
CA HIS A 67 -10.79 -0.87 -0.68
C HIS A 67 -10.51 -1.86 0.46
N GLY A 68 -11.54 -2.26 1.22
CA GLY A 68 -11.42 -3.26 2.26
C GLY A 68 -11.20 -4.67 1.71
N THR A 69 -10.45 -5.51 2.43
CA THR A 69 -10.15 -6.90 2.04
C THR A 69 -11.42 -7.70 1.72
N SER A 70 -12.49 -7.50 2.50
CA SER A 70 -13.77 -8.20 2.31
C SER A 70 -14.48 -7.81 1.02
N ILE A 71 -14.40 -6.53 0.65
CA ILE A 71 -15.01 -6.01 -0.58
C ILE A 71 -14.18 -6.46 -1.78
N TYR A 72 -12.86 -6.47 -1.68
CA TYR A 72 -12.02 -7.05 -2.71
C TYR A 72 -12.27 -8.54 -2.94
N ALA A 73 -12.45 -9.31 -1.86
CA ALA A 73 -12.83 -10.72 -1.97
C ALA A 73 -14.21 -10.90 -2.66
N LEU A 74 -15.19 -10.06 -2.31
CA LEU A 74 -16.50 -10.05 -2.94
C LEU A 74 -16.40 -9.71 -4.44
N LEU A 75 -15.73 -8.62 -4.79
CA LEU A 75 -15.61 -8.13 -6.17
C LEU A 75 -14.72 -9.01 -7.04
N SER A 76 -13.77 -9.73 -6.47
CA SER A 76 -12.98 -10.73 -7.20
C SER A 76 -13.82 -11.90 -7.66
N GLU A 77 -14.83 -12.29 -6.89
CA GLU A 77 -15.76 -13.36 -7.26
C GLU A 77 -16.95 -12.82 -8.08
N TYR A 78 -17.53 -11.72 -7.64
CA TYR A 78 -18.73 -11.08 -8.23
C TYR A 78 -18.43 -9.61 -8.58
N PRO A 79 -17.86 -9.31 -9.74
CA PRO A 79 -17.30 -7.99 -10.05
C PRO A 79 -18.33 -6.89 -10.36
N GLY A 80 -19.62 -7.19 -10.38
CA GLY A 80 -20.64 -6.19 -10.66
C GLY A 80 -22.00 -6.52 -10.04
N ALA A 81 -22.91 -5.55 -10.08
CA ALA A 81 -24.22 -5.66 -9.49
C ALA A 81 -25.02 -6.88 -10.00
N LYS A 82 -25.01 -7.14 -11.31
CA LYS A 82 -25.72 -8.29 -11.87
C LYS A 82 -25.28 -9.60 -11.24
N GLN A 83 -23.99 -9.89 -11.17
CA GLN A 83 -23.46 -11.12 -10.60
C GLN A 83 -23.79 -11.25 -9.10
N ILE A 84 -23.74 -10.14 -8.35
CA ILE A 84 -24.09 -10.10 -6.93
C ILE A 84 -25.59 -10.38 -6.74
N SER A 85 -26.46 -9.81 -7.57
CA SER A 85 -27.92 -9.99 -7.48
C SER A 85 -28.36 -11.44 -7.70
N GLU A 86 -27.65 -12.15 -8.61
CA GLU A 86 -27.88 -13.55 -8.96
C GLU A 86 -27.22 -14.55 -7.99
N ALA A 87 -26.28 -14.09 -7.17
CA ALA A 87 -25.53 -14.96 -6.27
C ALA A 87 -26.35 -15.45 -5.08
N HIS A 88 -26.04 -16.67 -4.60
CA HIS A 88 -26.64 -17.22 -3.38
C HIS A 88 -26.24 -16.37 -2.15
N LEU A 89 -27.25 -15.93 -1.38
CA LEU A 89 -27.03 -15.12 -0.19
C LEU A 89 -26.05 -15.73 0.80
N THR A 90 -26.13 -17.05 1.01
CA THR A 90 -25.22 -17.75 1.91
C THR A 90 -23.76 -17.64 1.46
N ARG A 91 -23.51 -17.69 0.16
CA ARG A 91 -22.14 -17.58 -0.40
C ARG A 91 -21.60 -16.15 -0.24
N LEU A 92 -22.43 -15.15 -0.54
CA LEU A 92 -22.08 -13.73 -0.30
C LEU A 92 -21.76 -13.48 1.18
N ALA A 93 -22.64 -13.96 2.08
CA ALA A 93 -22.45 -13.82 3.51
C ALA A 93 -21.17 -14.50 3.99
N ASN A 94 -20.88 -15.72 3.52
CA ASN A 94 -19.67 -16.46 3.90
C ASN A 94 -18.38 -15.73 3.46
N ILE A 95 -18.34 -15.16 2.26
CA ILE A 95 -17.21 -14.36 1.79
C ILE A 95 -17.01 -13.16 2.72
N LEU A 96 -18.07 -12.38 2.96
CA LEU A 96 -17.98 -11.17 3.77
C LEU A 96 -17.61 -11.47 5.23
N VAL A 97 -18.24 -12.47 5.86
CA VAL A 97 -17.97 -12.85 7.25
C VAL A 97 -16.54 -13.34 7.43
N LYS A 98 -16.11 -14.27 6.56
CA LYS A 98 -14.76 -14.87 6.63
C LYS A 98 -13.65 -13.82 6.48
N THR A 99 -13.81 -12.90 5.53
CA THR A 99 -12.75 -11.94 5.18
C THR A 99 -12.79 -10.66 6.01
N SER A 100 -13.94 -10.34 6.68
CA SER A 100 -14.08 -9.18 7.57
C SER A 100 -13.77 -9.50 9.05
N ARG A 101 -13.37 -10.72 9.37
CA ARG A 101 -13.22 -11.16 10.77
C ARG A 101 -14.50 -10.93 11.60
N GLY A 102 -15.68 -11.13 10.98
CA GLY A 102 -16.98 -10.96 11.61
C GLY A 102 -17.52 -9.51 11.66
N HIS A 103 -16.80 -8.55 11.10
CA HIS A 103 -17.26 -7.14 11.01
C HIS A 103 -18.51 -7.01 10.12
N TYR A 104 -18.55 -7.73 8.99
CA TYR A 104 -19.73 -7.83 8.15
C TYR A 104 -20.50 -9.10 8.48
N ARG A 105 -21.81 -8.95 8.76
CA ARG A 105 -22.76 -10.04 9.07
C ARG A 105 -23.64 -10.34 7.87
N LYS A 106 -24.51 -11.37 8.02
CA LYS A 106 -25.45 -11.79 6.97
C LYS A 106 -26.37 -10.66 6.50
N ASP A 107 -26.78 -9.77 7.41
CA ASP A 107 -27.60 -8.60 7.09
C ASP A 107 -26.94 -7.69 6.06
N LYS A 108 -25.64 -7.46 6.19
CA LYS A 108 -24.87 -6.67 5.21
C LYS A 108 -24.87 -7.34 3.82
N ALA A 109 -24.75 -8.66 3.76
CA ALA A 109 -24.82 -9.39 2.50
C ALA A 109 -26.21 -9.26 1.86
N THR A 110 -27.27 -9.28 2.67
CA THR A 110 -28.65 -9.05 2.20
C THR A 110 -28.79 -7.65 1.61
N HIS A 111 -28.37 -6.62 2.35
CA HIS A 111 -28.45 -5.23 1.87
C HIS A 111 -27.68 -5.01 0.57
N ILE A 112 -26.46 -5.56 0.46
CA ILE A 112 -25.64 -5.46 -0.76
C ILE A 112 -26.35 -6.15 -1.94
N ARG A 113 -26.89 -7.36 -1.73
CA ARG A 113 -27.60 -8.09 -2.79
C ARG A 113 -28.89 -7.38 -3.22
N ASP A 114 -29.65 -6.84 -2.27
CA ASP A 114 -30.92 -6.15 -2.58
C ASP A 114 -30.66 -4.84 -3.33
N ALA A 115 -29.64 -4.07 -2.95
CA ALA A 115 -29.20 -2.91 -3.73
C ALA A 115 -28.70 -3.32 -5.13
N ALA A 116 -28.01 -4.45 -5.25
CA ALA A 116 -27.54 -4.95 -6.53
C ALA A 116 -28.67 -5.32 -7.51
N ARG A 117 -29.85 -5.70 -7.00
CA ARG A 117 -31.04 -6.00 -7.81
C ARG A 117 -31.66 -4.76 -8.45
N THR A 118 -31.52 -3.61 -7.82
CA THR A 118 -32.04 -2.32 -8.30
C THR A 118 -30.96 -1.39 -8.81
N SER A 119 -29.74 -1.89 -8.95
CA SER A 119 -28.58 -1.10 -9.35
C SER A 119 -28.69 -0.60 -10.79
N ILE A 120 -28.27 0.64 -11.00
CA ILE A 120 -28.12 1.25 -12.32
C ILE A 120 -26.76 0.93 -12.95
N GLY A 121 -25.95 0.10 -12.30
CA GLY A 121 -24.61 -0.30 -12.78
C GLY A 121 -24.64 -0.99 -14.14
N SER A 122 -23.63 -0.73 -14.93
CA SER A 122 -23.48 -1.29 -16.28
C SER A 122 -23.10 -2.77 -16.26
N VAL A 123 -23.67 -3.55 -17.16
CA VAL A 123 -23.29 -4.96 -17.36
C VAL A 123 -22.25 -5.04 -18.48
N THR A 124 -20.99 -4.86 -18.13
CA THR A 124 -19.88 -4.84 -19.11
C THR A 124 -18.84 -5.91 -18.74
N PRO A 125 -18.82 -7.08 -19.44
CA PRO A 125 -17.88 -8.17 -19.14
C PRO A 125 -16.41 -7.74 -19.15
N ALA A 126 -16.02 -6.88 -20.10
CA ALA A 126 -14.65 -6.36 -20.18
C ALA A 126 -14.26 -5.57 -18.93
N LYS A 127 -15.17 -4.71 -18.41
CA LYS A 127 -14.94 -3.95 -17.17
C LYS A 127 -14.93 -4.85 -15.93
N SER A 128 -15.72 -5.89 -15.93
CA SER A 128 -15.69 -6.93 -14.89
C SER A 128 -14.34 -7.66 -14.83
N LEU A 129 -13.79 -7.99 -16.00
CA LEU A 129 -12.47 -8.60 -16.10
C LEU A 129 -11.36 -7.63 -15.66
N GLU A 130 -11.41 -6.37 -16.12
CA GLU A 130 -10.50 -5.30 -15.73
C GLU A 130 -10.49 -5.12 -14.21
N LEU A 131 -11.66 -5.09 -13.57
CA LEU A 131 -11.77 -4.97 -12.11
C LEU A 131 -11.10 -6.14 -11.36
N LYS A 132 -11.35 -7.38 -11.80
CA LYS A 132 -10.73 -8.56 -11.19
C LYS A 132 -9.21 -8.52 -11.28
N HIS A 133 -8.67 -8.18 -12.45
CA HIS A 133 -7.23 -8.08 -12.64
C HIS A 133 -6.62 -6.95 -11.81
N THR A 134 -7.28 -5.78 -11.78
CA THR A 134 -6.80 -4.64 -10.97
C THR A 134 -6.77 -4.98 -9.48
N ILE A 135 -7.79 -5.67 -8.95
CA ILE A 135 -7.79 -6.12 -7.56
C ILE A 135 -6.64 -7.11 -7.29
N LYS A 136 -6.40 -8.06 -8.21
CA LYS A 136 -5.29 -9.02 -8.09
C LYS A 136 -3.95 -8.28 -8.01
N LEU A 137 -3.70 -7.34 -8.90
CA LEU A 137 -2.48 -6.51 -8.89
C LEU A 137 -2.32 -5.73 -7.58
N ILE A 138 -3.40 -5.17 -7.02
CA ILE A 138 -3.35 -4.49 -5.72
C ILE A 138 -2.95 -5.45 -4.59
N GLN A 139 -3.43 -6.70 -4.64
CA GLN A 139 -3.09 -7.71 -3.64
C GLN A 139 -1.62 -8.12 -3.75
N GLU A 140 -1.11 -8.32 -4.97
CA GLU A 140 0.30 -8.62 -5.26
C GLU A 140 1.20 -7.46 -4.77
N LEU A 141 0.92 -6.22 -5.17
CA LEU A 141 1.65 -5.04 -4.69
C LEU A 141 1.60 -4.88 -3.17
N THR A 142 0.50 -5.27 -2.54
CA THR A 142 0.41 -5.21 -1.07
C THR A 142 1.35 -6.23 -0.42
N SER A 143 1.50 -7.42 -1.00
CA SER A 143 2.48 -8.42 -0.55
C SER A 143 3.91 -7.92 -0.72
N GLU A 144 4.25 -7.39 -1.90
CA GLU A 144 5.57 -6.81 -2.17
C GLU A 144 5.91 -5.66 -1.21
N ILE A 145 4.96 -4.76 -0.95
CA ILE A 145 5.16 -3.66 0.00
C ILE A 145 5.45 -4.20 1.41
N ASN A 146 4.74 -5.24 1.86
CA ASN A 146 4.98 -5.84 3.17
C ASN A 146 6.38 -6.46 3.25
N GLU A 147 6.84 -7.14 2.20
CA GLU A 147 8.20 -7.70 2.12
C GLU A 147 9.28 -6.62 2.20
N ILE A 148 9.08 -5.49 1.48
CA ILE A 148 9.98 -4.33 1.56
C ILE A 148 9.94 -3.72 2.97
N GLU A 149 8.78 -3.58 3.59
CA GLU A 149 8.63 -3.06 4.95
C GLU A 149 9.32 -3.96 6.00
N ASP A 150 9.28 -5.27 5.81
CA ASP A 150 10.00 -6.22 6.69
C ASP A 150 11.53 -6.11 6.51
N ALA A 151 12.00 -5.87 5.27
CA ALA A 151 13.42 -5.62 5.01
C ALA A 151 13.89 -4.29 5.66
N ILE A 152 13.11 -3.22 5.52
CA ILE A 152 13.37 -1.93 6.18
C ILE A 152 13.40 -2.11 7.70
N ARG A 153 12.47 -2.89 8.26
CA ARG A 153 12.38 -3.15 9.70
C ARG A 153 13.64 -3.81 10.24
N LYS A 154 14.18 -4.80 9.55
CA LYS A 154 15.43 -5.48 9.95
C LYS A 154 16.59 -4.49 10.08
N ILE A 155 16.78 -3.63 9.08
CA ILE A 155 17.84 -2.62 9.09
C ILE A 155 17.62 -1.62 10.25
N MET A 156 16.39 -1.14 10.44
CA MET A 156 16.07 -0.20 11.50
C MET A 156 16.22 -0.80 12.92
N ASP A 157 15.93 -2.10 13.08
CA ASP A 157 16.12 -2.82 14.33
C ASP A 157 17.61 -3.03 14.68
N GLU A 158 18.46 -3.16 13.66
CA GLU A 158 19.92 -3.22 13.82
C GLU A 158 20.49 -1.84 14.18
N LEU A 159 20.06 -0.79 13.49
CA LEU A 159 20.55 0.58 13.68
C LEU A 159 20.04 1.22 14.98
N LYS A 160 18.84 0.85 15.44
CA LYS A 160 18.15 1.41 16.63
C LYS A 160 18.25 2.95 16.69
N PRO A 161 17.86 3.66 15.63
CA PRO A 161 18.13 5.10 15.54
C PRO A 161 17.31 5.91 16.55
N PRO A 162 17.92 6.91 17.22
CA PRO A 162 17.25 7.76 18.23
C PRO A 162 16.01 8.48 17.70
N ILE A 163 15.90 8.72 16.37
CA ILE A 163 14.77 9.39 15.73
C ILE A 163 13.42 8.72 16.03
N LEU A 164 13.41 7.41 16.32
CA LEU A 164 12.19 6.69 16.68
C LEU A 164 11.63 7.09 18.06
N SER A 165 12.43 7.74 18.92
CA SER A 165 11.96 8.24 20.21
C SER A 165 11.19 9.56 20.15
N ILE A 166 11.18 10.22 18.99
CA ILE A 166 10.52 11.51 18.80
C ILE A 166 8.99 11.29 18.76
N PRO A 167 8.21 11.93 19.68
CA PRO A 167 6.76 11.78 19.68
C PRO A 167 6.14 12.18 18.33
N GLY A 168 5.26 11.32 17.79
CA GLY A 168 4.61 11.53 16.48
C GLY A 168 5.43 11.10 15.28
N MET A 169 6.67 10.68 15.44
CA MET A 169 7.48 10.13 14.35
C MET A 169 7.04 8.70 14.03
N GLY A 170 6.43 8.51 12.86
CA GLY A 170 6.07 7.18 12.37
C GLY A 170 7.31 6.41 11.88
N PHE A 171 7.28 5.08 12.01
CA PHE A 171 8.38 4.19 11.63
C PHE A 171 8.88 4.45 10.18
N HIS A 172 7.98 4.51 9.22
CA HIS A 172 8.35 4.73 7.81
C HIS A 172 8.93 6.12 7.55
N SER A 173 8.40 7.15 8.25
CA SER A 173 8.94 8.52 8.14
C SER A 173 10.34 8.58 8.72
N ALA A 174 10.58 7.95 9.87
CA ALA A 174 11.90 7.86 10.48
C ALA A 174 12.90 7.15 9.56
N ALA A 175 12.50 6.02 8.95
CA ALA A 175 13.35 5.29 8.01
C ALA A 175 13.69 6.12 6.77
N MET A 176 12.72 6.86 6.20
CA MET A 176 12.95 7.74 5.05
C MET A 176 13.91 8.89 5.39
N ILE A 177 13.72 9.55 6.55
CA ILE A 177 14.59 10.64 6.99
C ILE A 177 16.01 10.12 7.20
N LEU A 178 16.18 9.00 7.92
CA LEU A 178 17.48 8.38 8.14
C LEU A 178 18.17 8.00 6.83
N ALA A 179 17.41 7.44 5.89
CA ALA A 179 17.93 7.04 4.58
C ALA A 179 18.43 8.23 3.74
N GLU A 180 17.79 9.39 3.81
CA GLU A 180 18.17 10.55 3.02
C GLU A 180 19.21 11.44 3.73
N VAL A 181 19.15 11.54 5.05
CA VAL A 181 20.10 12.36 5.85
C VAL A 181 21.39 11.60 6.16
N GLY A 182 21.29 10.29 6.35
CA GLY A 182 22.44 9.44 6.72
C GLY A 182 22.82 9.62 8.19
N ASP A 183 24.13 9.69 8.46
CA ASP A 183 24.67 9.82 9.81
C ASP A 183 24.50 11.25 10.34
N PHE A 184 23.70 11.42 11.39
CA PHE A 184 23.49 12.70 12.07
C PHE A 184 24.74 13.25 12.75
N SER A 185 25.77 12.44 12.97
CA SER A 185 27.06 12.92 13.51
C SER A 185 27.82 13.86 12.56
N ASN A 186 27.38 13.92 11.30
CA ASN A 186 27.93 14.86 10.32
C ASN A 186 27.46 16.31 10.49
N PHE A 187 26.47 16.53 11.35
CA PHE A 187 25.93 17.87 11.66
C PHE A 187 26.47 18.33 13.00
N ASN A 188 27.29 19.40 12.99
CA ASN A 188 27.97 19.90 14.20
C ASN A 188 27.08 20.80 15.08
N SER A 189 25.95 21.33 14.54
CA SER A 189 25.02 22.21 15.23
C SER A 189 23.64 22.17 14.58
N PRO A 190 22.55 22.43 15.32
CA PRO A 190 21.23 22.67 14.77
C PRO A 190 21.07 24.03 14.10
N ASP A 191 22.13 24.86 14.03
CA ASP A 191 22.12 26.20 13.42
C ASP A 191 22.22 26.16 11.90
#